data_089ff9418104fc92b4b1027b0a132c91
#
_entry.id   089ff9418104fc92b4b1027b0a132c91
#
_cell.length_a   1.000
_cell.length_b   1.000
_cell.length_c   1.000
_cell.angle_alpha   90.00
_cell.angle_beta   90.00
_cell.angle_gamma   90.00
#
_symmetry.space_group_name_H-M   'P 1'
#
loop_
_entity.id
_entity.type
_entity.pdbx_description
1 polymer ?
#
loop_
_entity_poly.entity_id
_entity_poly.type
_entity_poly.pdbx_seq_one_letter_code
_entity_poly.pdbx_strand_id
1 'polypeptide(L)'
;METKIVELLSDNTALPVLFIGSGLSRRYLDLPDWEGLLKQYCVKPFEYYNDKAVRACRDNPEMRLPTAADYIEEDFNEHWYIDDAYAESRETHREEMERKISPFKICIADYFRNASNHVVEKYQEEVAFLGQIGNKNISCVITTNYDCFLEKCFGEGQFQTYIGQDDLLFSTTYEVGELYKIHGCCTKAESIVINADDYIKFAKKSAYLSSKILTMFLERPIIFLGYSINDADIQRILDSIADCLEDYQLEQLSEKLIFIERNRDPKKPDKISERRITTQSGKTINMKNVSLHDYTPLYKAILQNRAKYDVKVLRRIKSQLYELIQQNKPTEKLYVATNIEDDTEKVDFVIGVGVYGKFGKVGYRGIKTEELFLYALGRSELQYDDVMLLKEAVPSLYRGRSHLPVCQYVAACSDKECLNEKVRLSVKDKFDDFLSTGERHRIRTNGNYKVSGTSLEHYEKHGLTKTLSNIPLIAPTEIDHDDLLAFINKALDDDPVLLAVDGSGHQSRSQFKKCISIWDWLKFSSAAKANITKLDARSEE
;
A
#
# COMPACT_ATOMS: atom_id res chain seq x y z
N MET A 1 -6.90 -12.88 -32.12
CA MET A 1 -6.09 -11.67 -31.81
C MET A 1 -5.67 -11.65 -30.34
N GLU A 2 -6.59 -11.82 -29.42
CA GLU A 2 -6.31 -11.87 -27.96
C GLU A 2 -5.13 -12.80 -27.62
N THR A 3 -5.15 -14.07 -28.02
CA THR A 3 -4.06 -15.03 -27.75
C THR A 3 -2.69 -14.52 -28.18
N LYS A 4 -2.59 -13.90 -29.37
CA LYS A 4 -1.33 -13.33 -29.87
C LYS A 4 -0.85 -12.14 -29.06
N ILE A 5 -1.77 -11.35 -28.49
CA ILE A 5 -1.40 -10.23 -27.60
C ILE A 5 -0.96 -10.77 -26.24
N VAL A 6 -1.60 -11.84 -25.75
CA VAL A 6 -1.15 -12.54 -24.52
C VAL A 6 0.30 -13.05 -24.69
N GLU A 7 0.61 -13.69 -25.80
CA GLU A 7 1.97 -14.13 -26.10
C GLU A 7 2.98 -12.97 -26.07
N LEU A 8 2.64 -11.82 -26.70
CA LEU A 8 3.46 -10.61 -26.68
C LEU A 8 3.71 -10.06 -25.26
N LEU A 9 2.73 -10.20 -24.37
CA LEU A 9 2.82 -9.72 -22.98
C LEU A 9 3.51 -10.72 -22.06
N SER A 10 3.49 -12.03 -22.38
CA SER A 10 3.99 -13.10 -21.52
C SER A 10 5.52 -13.12 -21.40
N ASP A 11 6.23 -12.57 -22.38
CA ASP A 11 7.69 -12.49 -22.38
C ASP A 11 8.24 -11.56 -21.29
N ASN A 12 7.37 -10.75 -20.67
CA ASN A 12 7.71 -9.82 -19.61
C ASN A 12 7.05 -10.20 -18.28
N THR A 13 7.84 -10.36 -17.24
CA THR A 13 7.36 -10.66 -15.88
C THR A 13 6.83 -9.42 -15.15
N ALA A 14 7.20 -8.22 -15.59
CA ALA A 14 6.78 -6.95 -15.00
C ALA A 14 5.40 -6.52 -15.54
N LEU A 15 4.59 -5.90 -14.67
CA LEU A 15 3.33 -5.28 -15.10
C LEU A 15 3.59 -4.13 -16.06
N PRO A 16 2.83 -4.02 -17.17
CA PRO A 16 3.01 -2.96 -18.16
C PRO A 16 2.64 -1.58 -17.61
N VAL A 17 3.23 -0.57 -18.22
CA VAL A 17 2.82 0.84 -18.12
C VAL A 17 1.94 1.17 -19.32
N LEU A 18 0.81 1.82 -19.09
CA LEU A 18 0.01 2.41 -20.18
C LEU A 18 0.49 3.82 -20.46
N PHE A 19 0.85 4.11 -21.70
CA PHE A 19 1.14 5.45 -22.19
C PHE A 19 -0.02 5.92 -23.05
N ILE A 20 -0.86 6.84 -22.50
CA ILE A 20 -2.19 7.17 -23.04
C ILE A 20 -2.22 8.58 -23.61
N GLY A 21 -2.60 8.69 -24.88
CA GLY A 21 -2.77 9.95 -25.59
C GLY A 21 -4.23 10.31 -25.87
N SER A 22 -4.41 11.50 -26.46
CA SER A 22 -5.72 12.12 -26.74
C SER A 22 -6.67 11.25 -27.58
N GLY A 23 -6.15 10.35 -28.41
CA GLY A 23 -6.95 9.45 -29.22
C GLY A 23 -7.82 8.49 -28.40
N LEU A 24 -7.45 8.17 -27.16
CA LEU A 24 -8.28 7.37 -26.26
C LEU A 24 -9.50 8.17 -25.80
N SER A 25 -9.30 9.40 -25.32
CA SER A 25 -10.39 10.28 -24.90
C SER A 25 -11.29 10.68 -26.08
N ARG A 26 -10.72 10.89 -27.27
CA ARG A 26 -11.50 11.09 -28.52
C ARG A 26 -12.37 9.88 -28.86
N ARG A 27 -11.91 8.65 -28.58
CA ARG A 27 -12.70 7.44 -28.79
C ARG A 27 -13.87 7.33 -27.83
N TYR A 28 -13.59 7.52 -26.53
CA TYR A 28 -14.56 7.20 -25.48
C TYR A 28 -15.43 8.38 -25.05
N LEU A 29 -14.95 9.63 -25.22
CA LEU A 29 -15.66 10.84 -24.81
C LEU A 29 -16.12 11.70 -26.00
N ASP A 30 -15.84 11.27 -27.24
CA ASP A 30 -16.14 11.99 -28.49
C ASP A 30 -15.52 13.41 -28.55
N LEU A 31 -14.31 13.54 -27.96
CA LEU A 31 -13.60 14.80 -27.93
C LEU A 31 -13.00 15.16 -29.31
N PRO A 32 -12.83 16.46 -29.60
CA PRO A 32 -12.15 16.91 -30.82
C PRO A 32 -10.65 16.56 -30.79
N ASP A 33 -9.99 16.65 -31.92
CA ASP A 33 -8.54 16.74 -31.96
C ASP A 33 -8.04 18.12 -31.50
N TRP A 34 -6.73 18.30 -31.43
CA TRP A 34 -6.16 19.53 -30.95
C TRP A 34 -6.57 20.76 -31.77
N GLU A 35 -6.57 20.65 -33.10
CA GLU A 35 -7.04 21.71 -33.97
C GLU A 35 -8.53 22.01 -33.75
N GLY A 36 -9.36 20.98 -33.63
CA GLY A 36 -10.78 21.11 -33.33
C GLY A 36 -11.05 21.73 -31.95
N LEU A 37 -10.21 21.45 -30.96
CA LEU A 37 -10.27 22.11 -29.65
C LEU A 37 -9.97 23.62 -29.78
N LEU A 38 -8.88 23.99 -30.43
CA LEU A 38 -8.48 25.39 -30.59
C LEU A 38 -9.54 26.20 -31.35
N LYS A 39 -10.19 25.62 -32.38
CA LYS A 39 -11.27 26.25 -33.15
C LYS A 39 -12.44 26.71 -32.29
N GLN A 40 -12.70 26.06 -31.15
CA GLN A 40 -13.79 26.43 -30.24
C GLN A 40 -13.56 27.77 -29.52
N TYR A 41 -12.30 28.18 -29.42
CA TYR A 41 -11.88 29.40 -28.70
C TYR A 41 -11.42 30.52 -29.61
N CYS A 42 -11.56 30.37 -30.93
CA CYS A 42 -11.17 31.38 -31.90
C CYS A 42 -12.15 32.55 -31.92
N VAL A 43 -11.66 33.74 -31.69
CA VAL A 43 -12.39 35.02 -31.90
C VAL A 43 -12.45 35.39 -33.38
N LYS A 44 -11.38 35.11 -34.11
CA LYS A 44 -11.27 35.24 -35.57
C LYS A 44 -11.27 33.86 -36.22
N PRO A 45 -11.49 33.74 -37.57
CA PRO A 45 -11.39 32.45 -38.25
C PRO A 45 -10.06 31.74 -37.94
N PHE A 46 -10.08 30.43 -37.70
CA PHE A 46 -8.87 29.65 -37.33
C PHE A 46 -7.72 29.81 -38.33
N GLU A 47 -8.05 29.98 -39.61
CA GLU A 47 -7.09 30.18 -40.70
C GLU A 47 -6.20 31.40 -40.45
N TYR A 48 -6.74 32.46 -39.86
CA TYR A 48 -5.96 33.66 -39.49
C TYR A 48 -4.84 33.32 -38.50
N TYR A 49 -5.14 32.59 -37.47
CA TYR A 49 -4.17 32.18 -36.45
C TYR A 49 -3.19 31.15 -37.00
N ASN A 50 -3.69 30.19 -37.77
CA ASN A 50 -2.88 29.16 -38.39
C ASN A 50 -1.86 29.74 -39.37
N ASP A 51 -2.25 30.67 -40.26
CA ASP A 51 -1.32 31.33 -41.19
C ASP A 51 -0.26 32.15 -40.45
N LYS A 52 -0.65 32.85 -39.39
CA LYS A 52 0.27 33.60 -38.52
C LYS A 52 1.28 32.63 -37.85
N ALA A 53 0.82 31.49 -37.32
CA ALA A 53 1.67 30.50 -36.71
C ALA A 53 2.62 29.82 -37.70
N VAL A 54 2.15 29.43 -38.88
CA VAL A 54 2.99 28.84 -39.95
C VAL A 54 4.15 29.80 -40.34
N ARG A 55 3.90 31.10 -40.40
CA ARG A 55 4.95 32.10 -40.70
C ARG A 55 5.94 32.23 -39.53
N ALA A 56 5.47 32.16 -38.28
CA ALA A 56 6.30 32.33 -37.09
C ALA A 56 7.21 31.12 -36.81
N CYS A 57 6.74 29.90 -37.09
CA CYS A 57 7.48 28.66 -36.77
C CYS A 57 7.94 27.89 -38.02
N ARG A 58 8.44 28.61 -39.05
CA ARG A 58 8.94 28.00 -40.28
C ARG A 58 10.02 26.94 -40.07
N ASP A 59 10.92 27.19 -39.14
CA ASP A 59 12.05 26.31 -38.82
C ASP A 59 11.66 25.16 -37.85
N ASN A 60 10.47 25.22 -37.27
CA ASN A 60 9.96 24.20 -36.36
C ASN A 60 8.44 23.97 -36.57
N PRO A 61 8.05 23.24 -37.62
CA PRO A 61 6.64 23.00 -37.98
C PRO A 61 5.83 22.30 -36.86
N GLU A 62 6.47 21.58 -35.95
CA GLU A 62 5.83 20.93 -34.82
C GLU A 62 5.22 21.94 -33.84
N MET A 63 5.78 23.15 -33.75
CA MET A 63 5.29 24.23 -32.91
C MET A 63 4.10 25.00 -33.52
N ARG A 64 3.56 24.56 -34.68
CA ARG A 64 2.48 25.28 -35.39
C ARG A 64 1.23 25.44 -34.53
N LEU A 65 0.70 24.33 -33.95
CA LEU A 65 -0.49 24.41 -33.11
C LEU A 65 -0.26 25.09 -31.77
N PRO A 66 0.85 24.81 -31.05
CA PRO A 66 1.22 25.61 -29.87
C PRO A 66 1.31 27.12 -30.13
N THR A 67 1.95 27.51 -31.24
CA THR A 67 2.07 28.94 -31.62
C THR A 67 0.71 29.54 -32.04
N ALA A 68 -0.15 28.77 -32.71
CA ALA A 68 -1.51 29.22 -32.97
C ALA A 68 -2.30 29.42 -31.67
N ALA A 69 -2.08 28.57 -30.67
CA ALA A 69 -2.71 28.71 -29.36
C ALA A 69 -2.29 29.99 -28.64
N ASP A 70 -1.02 30.43 -28.74
CA ASP A 70 -0.60 31.73 -28.18
C ASP A 70 -1.45 32.90 -28.74
N TYR A 71 -1.62 32.92 -30.04
CA TYR A 71 -2.39 34.01 -30.69
C TYR A 71 -3.90 33.91 -30.39
N ILE A 72 -4.43 32.70 -30.26
CA ILE A 72 -5.83 32.47 -29.88
C ILE A 72 -6.04 32.90 -28.43
N GLU A 73 -5.12 32.54 -27.53
CA GLU A 73 -5.17 32.89 -26.10
C GLU A 73 -5.19 34.39 -25.89
N GLU A 74 -4.34 35.14 -26.61
CA GLU A 74 -4.27 36.62 -26.55
C GLU A 74 -5.64 37.22 -26.88
N ASP A 75 -6.20 36.90 -28.07
CA ASP A 75 -7.48 37.45 -28.53
C ASP A 75 -8.64 36.94 -27.65
N PHE A 76 -8.65 35.66 -27.25
CA PHE A 76 -9.68 35.07 -26.43
C PHE A 76 -9.74 35.68 -25.01
N ASN A 77 -8.60 35.89 -24.39
CA ASN A 77 -8.55 36.46 -23.04
C ASN A 77 -9.12 37.89 -23.04
N GLU A 78 -8.83 38.72 -24.07
CA GLU A 78 -9.46 40.04 -24.20
C GLU A 78 -10.98 39.92 -24.37
N HIS A 79 -11.43 39.04 -25.25
CA HIS A 79 -12.84 38.81 -25.52
C HIS A 79 -13.60 38.31 -24.26
N TRP A 80 -13.01 37.42 -23.52
CA TRP A 80 -13.59 36.82 -22.30
C TRP A 80 -13.88 37.89 -21.21
N TYR A 81 -13.07 38.93 -21.10
CA TYR A 81 -13.30 40.03 -20.15
C TYR A 81 -14.43 40.97 -20.57
N ILE A 82 -14.73 41.05 -21.86
CA ILE A 82 -15.68 42.04 -22.40
C ILE A 82 -17.06 41.43 -22.66
N ASP A 83 -17.11 40.19 -23.15
CA ASP A 83 -18.35 39.55 -23.57
C ASP A 83 -19.18 39.07 -22.36
N ASP A 84 -20.46 39.46 -22.34
CA ASP A 84 -21.42 39.09 -21.30
C ASP A 84 -21.68 37.57 -21.24
N ALA A 85 -21.44 36.83 -22.31
CA ALA A 85 -21.52 35.37 -22.34
C ALA A 85 -20.60 34.70 -21.30
N TYR A 86 -19.53 35.35 -20.90
CA TYR A 86 -18.59 34.86 -19.89
C TYR A 86 -18.81 35.46 -18.48
N ALA A 87 -19.90 36.19 -18.24
CA ALA A 87 -20.17 36.82 -16.95
C ALA A 87 -20.23 35.79 -15.79
N GLU A 88 -20.91 34.66 -16.00
CA GLU A 88 -20.99 33.55 -15.03
C GLU A 88 -19.63 32.91 -14.81
N SER A 89 -18.84 32.70 -15.87
CA SER A 89 -17.48 32.15 -15.78
C SER A 89 -16.57 33.06 -14.96
N ARG A 90 -16.63 34.39 -15.17
CA ARG A 90 -15.88 35.38 -14.37
C ARG A 90 -16.25 35.34 -12.89
N GLU A 91 -17.52 35.18 -12.57
CA GLU A 91 -18.00 35.08 -11.21
C GLU A 91 -17.53 33.79 -10.54
N THR A 92 -17.61 32.67 -11.24
CA THR A 92 -17.23 31.34 -10.73
C THR A 92 -15.72 31.22 -10.48
N HIS A 93 -14.90 31.86 -11.33
CA HIS A 93 -13.45 31.69 -11.33
C HIS A 93 -12.68 32.90 -10.77
N ARG A 94 -13.25 33.60 -9.78
CA ARG A 94 -12.61 34.78 -9.17
C ARG A 94 -11.24 34.47 -8.56
N GLU A 95 -11.11 33.32 -7.89
CA GLU A 95 -9.85 32.93 -7.24
C GLU A 95 -8.75 32.66 -8.29
N GLU A 96 -9.10 31.97 -9.39
CA GLU A 96 -8.18 31.72 -10.49
C GLU A 96 -7.75 33.03 -11.17
N MET A 97 -8.66 33.99 -11.30
CA MET A 97 -8.35 35.31 -11.83
C MET A 97 -7.40 36.10 -10.91
N GLU A 98 -7.61 36.07 -9.59
CA GLU A 98 -6.71 36.70 -8.62
C GLU A 98 -5.31 36.08 -8.69
N ARG A 99 -5.22 34.78 -8.95
CA ARG A 99 -3.96 34.04 -9.21
C ARG A 99 -3.38 34.29 -10.62
N LYS A 100 -4.03 35.14 -11.46
CA LYS A 100 -3.63 35.48 -12.83
C LYS A 100 -3.57 34.27 -13.77
N ILE A 101 -4.44 33.27 -13.55
CA ILE A 101 -4.57 32.15 -14.48
C ILE A 101 -5.29 32.64 -15.73
N SER A 102 -4.82 32.20 -16.88
CA SER A 102 -5.38 32.61 -18.18
C SER A 102 -6.85 32.16 -18.32
N PRO A 103 -7.78 33.06 -18.67
CA PRO A 103 -9.16 32.69 -18.98
C PRO A 103 -9.29 31.59 -20.04
N PHE A 104 -8.44 31.59 -21.04
CA PHE A 104 -8.35 30.52 -22.04
C PHE A 104 -8.13 29.15 -21.41
N LYS A 105 -7.17 29.03 -20.50
CA LYS A 105 -6.89 27.78 -19.78
C LYS A 105 -8.01 27.38 -18.82
N ILE A 106 -8.66 28.35 -18.17
CA ILE A 106 -9.82 28.13 -17.30
C ILE A 106 -10.97 27.49 -18.12
N CYS A 107 -11.32 28.08 -19.25
CA CYS A 107 -12.39 27.57 -20.12
C CYS A 107 -12.07 26.21 -20.73
N ILE A 108 -10.80 25.94 -21.07
CA ILE A 108 -10.36 24.61 -21.50
C ILE A 108 -10.48 23.61 -20.36
N ALA A 109 -10.10 23.98 -19.14
CA ALA A 109 -10.23 23.11 -17.97
C ALA A 109 -11.69 22.73 -17.71
N ASP A 110 -12.62 23.70 -17.78
CA ASP A 110 -14.05 23.48 -17.64
C ASP A 110 -14.61 22.54 -18.72
N TYR A 111 -14.20 22.76 -19.97
CA TYR A 111 -14.59 21.91 -21.09
C TYR A 111 -14.24 20.44 -20.81
N PHE A 112 -12.99 20.14 -20.45
CA PHE A 112 -12.55 18.77 -20.16
C PHE A 112 -13.15 18.21 -18.88
N ARG A 113 -13.39 19.04 -17.87
CA ARG A 113 -14.06 18.62 -16.63
C ARG A 113 -15.48 18.13 -16.91
N ASN A 114 -16.23 18.86 -17.72
CA ASN A 114 -17.59 18.52 -18.12
C ASN A 114 -17.61 17.29 -19.03
N ALA A 115 -16.74 17.24 -20.03
CA ALA A 115 -16.66 16.14 -20.99
C ALA A 115 -16.28 14.80 -20.33
N SER A 116 -15.52 14.83 -19.24
CA SER A 116 -15.10 13.62 -18.50
C SER A 116 -16.27 12.81 -17.89
N ASN A 117 -17.49 13.32 -17.94
CA ASN A 117 -18.68 12.65 -17.38
C ASN A 117 -19.45 11.81 -18.39
N HIS A 118 -19.15 11.93 -19.67
CA HIS A 118 -19.96 11.32 -20.73
C HIS A 118 -19.15 10.31 -21.55
N VAL A 119 -19.40 9.03 -21.31
CA VAL A 119 -18.84 7.95 -22.13
C VAL A 119 -19.81 7.63 -23.26
N VAL A 120 -19.27 7.56 -24.49
CA VAL A 120 -20.04 7.17 -25.69
C VAL A 120 -20.60 5.76 -25.52
N GLU A 121 -21.92 5.61 -25.67
CA GLU A 121 -22.67 4.39 -25.35
C GLU A 121 -22.10 3.12 -26.01
N LYS A 122 -21.73 3.19 -27.28
CA LYS A 122 -21.16 2.06 -28.03
C LYS A 122 -19.83 1.51 -27.52
N TYR A 123 -19.13 2.24 -26.62
CA TYR A 123 -17.84 1.85 -26.06
C TYR A 123 -17.89 1.50 -24.58
N GLN A 124 -19.07 1.43 -23.98
CA GLN A 124 -19.21 1.12 -22.55
C GLN A 124 -18.57 -0.21 -22.16
N GLU A 125 -18.66 -1.24 -23.02
CA GLU A 125 -18.02 -2.54 -22.78
C GLU A 125 -16.49 -2.43 -22.79
N GLU A 126 -15.91 -1.73 -23.77
CA GLU A 126 -14.45 -1.49 -23.80
C GLU A 126 -13.97 -0.74 -22.54
N VAL A 127 -14.72 0.30 -22.13
CA VAL A 127 -14.41 1.11 -20.96
C VAL A 127 -14.52 0.28 -19.66
N ALA A 128 -15.49 -0.64 -19.59
CA ALA A 128 -15.60 -1.55 -18.45
C ALA A 128 -14.38 -2.48 -18.34
N PHE A 129 -13.85 -3.01 -19.43
CA PHE A 129 -12.60 -3.78 -19.42
C PHE A 129 -11.38 -2.91 -19.10
N LEU A 130 -11.32 -1.68 -19.62
CA LEU A 130 -10.26 -0.73 -19.29
C LEU A 130 -10.24 -0.44 -17.76
N GLY A 131 -11.42 -0.24 -17.16
CA GLY A 131 -11.53 -0.05 -15.71
C GLY A 131 -11.01 -1.24 -14.91
N GLN A 132 -11.31 -2.46 -15.35
CA GLN A 132 -10.87 -3.68 -14.66
C GLN A 132 -9.34 -3.85 -14.65
N ILE A 133 -8.66 -3.51 -15.75
CA ILE A 133 -7.19 -3.66 -15.82
C ILE A 133 -6.45 -2.74 -14.85
N GLY A 134 -7.05 -1.64 -14.42
CA GLY A 134 -6.48 -0.70 -13.46
C GLY A 134 -6.17 -1.32 -12.08
N ASN A 135 -6.83 -2.41 -11.73
CA ASN A 135 -6.71 -2.99 -10.39
C ASN A 135 -5.43 -3.81 -10.19
N LYS A 136 -5.12 -4.72 -11.12
CA LYS A 136 -4.06 -5.73 -10.92
C LYS A 136 -3.17 -5.97 -12.14
N ASN A 137 -3.42 -5.32 -13.26
CA ASN A 137 -2.88 -5.74 -14.54
C ASN A 137 -1.91 -4.72 -15.15
N ILE A 138 -1.87 -3.51 -14.64
CA ILE A 138 -0.96 -2.43 -15.05
C ILE A 138 -0.25 -1.84 -13.83
N SER A 139 0.98 -1.38 -14.01
CA SER A 139 1.74 -0.77 -12.90
C SER A 139 1.41 0.70 -12.72
N CYS A 140 1.50 1.47 -13.80
CA CYS A 140 1.31 2.91 -13.84
C CYS A 140 0.61 3.33 -15.13
N VAL A 141 0.17 4.57 -15.16
CA VAL A 141 -0.33 5.24 -16.36
C VAL A 141 0.41 6.55 -16.55
N ILE A 142 0.84 6.84 -17.77
CA ILE A 142 1.39 8.12 -18.20
C ILE A 142 0.44 8.69 -19.24
N THR A 143 0.03 9.95 -19.12
CA THR A 143 -0.89 10.55 -20.08
C THR A 143 -0.61 12.03 -20.33
N THR A 144 -0.82 12.47 -21.57
CA THR A 144 -0.86 13.88 -21.97
C THR A 144 -2.28 14.47 -21.92
N ASN A 145 -3.30 13.66 -21.60
CA ASN A 145 -4.69 14.09 -21.60
C ASN A 145 -5.04 14.96 -20.40
N TYR A 146 -5.81 16.02 -20.61
CA TYR A 146 -6.23 16.95 -19.57
C TYR A 146 -7.47 16.44 -18.78
N ASP A 147 -8.31 15.60 -19.41
CA ASP A 147 -9.55 15.08 -18.82
C ASP A 147 -9.29 14.14 -17.63
N CYS A 148 -10.33 13.92 -16.80
CA CYS A 148 -10.30 13.01 -15.67
C CYS A 148 -10.97 11.65 -16.00
N PHE A 149 -11.01 11.25 -17.25
CA PHE A 149 -11.63 9.99 -17.67
C PHE A 149 -10.96 8.76 -17.04
N LEU A 150 -9.63 8.74 -17.02
CA LEU A 150 -8.88 7.61 -16.48
C LEU A 150 -9.07 7.44 -14.97
N GLU A 151 -9.08 8.54 -14.22
CA GLU A 151 -9.32 8.55 -12.78
C GLU A 151 -10.70 7.97 -12.45
N LYS A 152 -11.73 8.36 -13.22
CA LYS A 152 -13.09 7.84 -13.07
C LYS A 152 -13.21 6.39 -13.51
N CYS A 153 -12.56 6.02 -14.64
CA CYS A 153 -12.58 4.68 -15.20
C CYS A 153 -11.96 3.65 -14.27
N PHE A 154 -10.83 3.98 -13.64
CA PHE A 154 -10.14 3.07 -12.71
C PHE A 154 -10.73 3.11 -11.29
N GLY A 155 -11.51 4.12 -10.95
CA GLY A 155 -12.07 4.35 -9.63
C GLY A 155 -11.24 5.29 -8.77
N GLU A 156 -11.94 6.13 -8.00
CA GLU A 156 -11.33 7.14 -7.14
C GLU A 156 -10.34 6.52 -6.14
N GLY A 157 -9.15 7.10 -6.08
CA GLY A 157 -8.09 6.66 -5.17
C GLY A 157 -7.43 5.32 -5.52
N GLN A 158 -7.73 4.71 -6.68
CA GLN A 158 -7.05 3.52 -7.17
C GLN A 158 -5.60 3.86 -7.57
N PHE A 159 -5.42 4.98 -8.26
CA PHE A 159 -4.12 5.53 -8.62
C PHE A 159 -3.85 6.83 -7.87
N GLN A 160 -2.59 7.03 -7.49
CA GLN A 160 -2.12 8.34 -7.03
C GLN A 160 -1.81 9.20 -8.25
N THR A 161 -2.55 10.29 -8.42
CA THR A 161 -2.35 11.20 -9.56
C THR A 161 -1.30 12.25 -9.25
N TYR A 162 -0.40 12.45 -10.20
CA TYR A 162 0.61 13.52 -10.22
C TYR A 162 0.41 14.40 -11.46
N ILE A 163 0.28 15.70 -11.25
CA ILE A 163 0.01 16.67 -12.32
C ILE A 163 1.27 17.48 -12.60
N GLY A 164 1.87 17.26 -13.78
CA GLY A 164 3.11 17.88 -14.17
C GLY A 164 4.29 17.46 -13.29
N GLN A 165 5.41 18.18 -13.42
CA GLN A 165 6.60 17.93 -12.62
C GLN A 165 6.47 18.45 -11.18
N ASP A 166 5.72 19.53 -10.97
CA ASP A 166 5.65 20.21 -9.68
C ASP A 166 5.10 19.29 -8.57
N ASP A 167 4.10 18.44 -8.89
CA ASP A 167 3.57 17.47 -7.95
C ASP A 167 4.55 16.30 -7.68
N LEU A 168 5.52 16.08 -8.58
CA LEU A 168 6.53 15.03 -8.43
C LEU A 168 7.74 15.48 -7.60
N LEU A 169 8.05 16.78 -7.65
CA LEU A 169 9.17 17.32 -6.89
C LEU A 169 8.90 17.17 -5.40
N PHE A 170 9.87 16.62 -4.68
CA PHE A 170 9.78 16.31 -3.24
C PHE A 170 8.75 15.25 -2.85
N SER A 171 8.06 14.63 -3.82
CA SER A 171 7.20 13.47 -3.55
C SER A 171 7.97 12.17 -3.73
N THR A 172 7.63 11.16 -2.94
CA THR A 172 8.16 9.81 -3.11
C THR A 172 7.25 9.03 -4.06
N THR A 173 7.76 8.71 -5.24
CA THR A 173 7.05 7.90 -6.24
C THR A 173 7.51 6.46 -6.20
N TYR A 174 6.59 5.53 -6.40
CA TYR A 174 6.84 4.09 -6.27
C TYR A 174 6.70 3.32 -7.59
N GLU A 175 6.25 3.97 -8.67
CA GLU A 175 6.02 3.37 -10.00
C GLU A 175 5.02 2.20 -9.97
N VAL A 176 4.10 2.25 -9.01
CA VAL A 176 3.03 1.27 -8.84
C VAL A 176 1.78 1.98 -8.36
N GLY A 177 0.67 1.82 -9.10
CA GLY A 177 -0.59 2.48 -8.78
C GLY A 177 -0.51 4.00 -8.86
N GLU A 178 0.18 4.54 -9.86
CA GLU A 178 0.42 5.96 -10.07
C GLU A 178 0.00 6.38 -11.48
N LEU A 179 -0.62 7.56 -11.57
CA LEU A 179 -1.06 8.19 -12.81
C LEU A 179 -0.30 9.51 -12.98
N TYR A 180 0.44 9.63 -14.06
CA TYR A 180 1.26 10.80 -14.39
C TYR A 180 0.62 11.61 -15.51
N LYS A 181 0.06 12.78 -15.19
CA LYS A 181 -0.54 13.72 -16.17
C LYS A 181 0.51 14.73 -16.58
N ILE A 182 1.30 14.39 -17.59
CA ILE A 182 2.52 15.13 -17.92
C ILE A 182 2.28 16.51 -18.54
N HIS A 183 1.14 16.73 -19.20
CA HIS A 183 0.74 18.01 -19.79
C HIS A 183 -0.32 18.76 -18.97
N GLY A 184 -0.52 18.38 -17.70
CA GLY A 184 -1.49 19.03 -16.83
C GLY A 184 -2.84 18.31 -16.76
N CYS A 185 -3.77 18.94 -16.04
CA CYS A 185 -5.10 18.37 -15.76
C CYS A 185 -6.16 19.45 -15.69
N CYS A 186 -7.37 19.12 -16.11
CA CYS A 186 -8.53 20.01 -16.00
C CYS A 186 -8.93 20.37 -14.55
N THR A 187 -8.38 19.71 -13.54
CA THR A 187 -8.57 20.07 -12.14
C THR A 187 -7.69 21.23 -11.69
N LYS A 188 -6.65 21.57 -12.50
CA LYS A 188 -5.64 22.58 -12.19
C LYS A 188 -5.29 23.35 -13.48
N ALA A 189 -6.11 24.33 -13.83
CA ALA A 189 -6.05 25.04 -15.12
C ALA A 189 -4.66 25.57 -15.46
N GLU A 190 -3.92 26.09 -14.47
CA GLU A 190 -2.55 26.59 -14.64
C GLU A 190 -1.54 25.52 -15.04
N SER A 191 -1.85 24.26 -14.83
CA SER A 191 -0.97 23.13 -15.20
C SER A 191 -1.04 22.77 -16.68
N ILE A 192 -2.07 23.21 -17.39
CA ILE A 192 -2.33 22.86 -18.79
C ILE A 192 -1.21 23.38 -19.70
N VAL A 193 -0.55 22.48 -20.41
CA VAL A 193 0.48 22.75 -21.42
C VAL A 193 -0.18 22.77 -22.79
N ILE A 194 -0.40 23.94 -23.39
CA ILE A 194 -1.17 24.08 -24.63
C ILE A 194 -0.58 25.07 -25.64
N ASN A 195 0.00 26.17 -25.19
CA ASN A 195 0.59 27.19 -26.02
C ASN A 195 2.12 27.04 -26.16
N ALA A 196 2.79 27.79 -27.02
CA ALA A 196 4.22 27.63 -27.28
C ALA A 196 5.07 27.95 -26.05
N ASP A 197 4.66 28.96 -25.28
CA ASP A 197 5.32 29.35 -24.02
C ASP A 197 5.30 28.21 -23.00
N ASP A 198 4.16 27.48 -22.90
CA ASP A 198 4.02 26.32 -22.03
C ASP A 198 4.96 25.18 -22.44
N TYR A 199 5.03 24.87 -23.74
CA TYR A 199 5.95 23.85 -24.26
C TYR A 199 7.41 24.20 -24.01
N ILE A 200 7.80 25.48 -24.17
CA ILE A 200 9.15 25.94 -23.87
C ILE A 200 9.45 25.80 -22.37
N LYS A 201 8.51 26.19 -21.52
CA LYS A 201 8.65 26.07 -20.06
C LYS A 201 8.70 24.58 -19.64
N PHE A 202 7.83 23.76 -20.23
CA PHE A 202 7.81 22.31 -20.00
C PHE A 202 9.15 21.68 -20.37
N ALA A 203 9.68 21.93 -21.57
CA ALA A 203 10.97 21.41 -22.02
C ALA A 203 12.13 21.79 -21.09
N LYS A 204 12.13 23.03 -20.56
CA LYS A 204 13.18 23.52 -19.64
C LYS A 204 13.07 22.91 -18.24
N LYS A 205 11.86 22.60 -17.77
CA LYS A 205 11.61 22.19 -16.39
C LYS A 205 11.37 20.69 -16.22
N SER A 206 11.18 19.92 -17.29
CA SER A 206 10.73 18.51 -17.22
C SER A 206 11.86 17.50 -17.01
N ALA A 207 13.08 17.93 -16.69
CA ALA A 207 14.23 17.02 -16.57
C ALA A 207 14.00 15.86 -15.59
N TYR A 208 13.42 16.15 -14.42
CA TYR A 208 13.10 15.11 -13.43
C TYR A 208 12.02 14.14 -13.95
N LEU A 209 10.94 14.67 -14.51
CA LEU A 209 9.86 13.88 -15.10
C LEU A 209 10.39 13.00 -16.26
N SER A 210 11.22 13.58 -17.14
CA SER A 210 11.84 12.84 -18.26
C SER A 210 12.71 11.68 -17.76
N SER A 211 13.53 11.93 -16.72
CA SER A 211 14.35 10.88 -16.10
C SER A 211 13.50 9.77 -15.50
N LYS A 212 12.37 10.14 -14.91
CA LYS A 212 11.41 9.18 -14.32
C LYS A 212 10.74 8.32 -15.39
N ILE A 213 10.33 8.94 -16.50
CA ILE A 213 9.76 8.23 -17.65
C ILE A 213 10.82 7.29 -18.25
N LEU A 214 12.06 7.73 -18.39
CA LEU A 214 13.16 6.91 -18.90
C LEU A 214 13.33 5.63 -18.09
N THR A 215 13.36 5.70 -16.75
CA THR A 215 13.50 4.50 -15.90
C THR A 215 12.35 3.51 -16.13
N MET A 216 11.10 3.99 -16.24
CA MET A 216 9.95 3.15 -16.51
C MET A 216 10.05 2.42 -17.86
N PHE A 217 10.55 3.10 -18.90
CA PHE A 217 10.72 2.52 -20.23
C PHE A 217 11.79 1.42 -20.27
N LEU A 218 12.83 1.57 -19.46
CA LEU A 218 13.91 0.58 -19.37
C LEU A 218 13.50 -0.67 -18.56
N GLU A 219 12.64 -0.48 -17.57
CA GLU A 219 12.30 -1.53 -16.62
C GLU A 219 11.05 -2.33 -17.00
N ARG A 220 10.10 -1.73 -17.74
CA ARG A 220 8.75 -2.28 -17.93
C ARG A 220 8.30 -2.29 -19.38
N PRO A 221 7.36 -3.19 -19.76
CA PRO A 221 6.64 -3.08 -21.02
C PRO A 221 5.82 -1.79 -21.08
N ILE A 222 5.88 -1.09 -22.21
CA ILE A 222 5.13 0.15 -22.45
C ILE A 222 4.10 -0.10 -23.54
N ILE A 223 2.82 0.13 -23.22
CA ILE A 223 1.72 0.01 -24.18
C ILE A 223 1.23 1.41 -24.53
N PHE A 224 1.50 1.85 -25.75
CA PHE A 224 1.01 3.13 -26.27
C PHE A 224 -0.42 2.99 -26.79
N LEU A 225 -1.31 3.83 -26.25
CA LEU A 225 -2.73 3.87 -26.60
C LEU A 225 -3.17 5.30 -26.95
N GLY A 226 -3.87 5.47 -28.06
CA GLY A 226 -4.46 6.76 -28.41
C GLY A 226 -3.48 7.79 -28.95
N TYR A 227 -2.29 7.37 -29.36
CA TYR A 227 -1.31 8.23 -30.06
C TYR A 227 -1.27 7.95 -31.56
N SER A 228 -0.80 8.95 -32.30
CA SER A 228 -0.20 8.74 -33.61
C SER A 228 1.29 8.48 -33.43
N ILE A 229 1.86 7.64 -34.27
CA ILE A 229 3.31 7.39 -34.25
C ILE A 229 4.13 8.65 -34.61
N ASN A 230 3.49 9.57 -35.34
CA ASN A 230 4.09 10.85 -35.71
C ASN A 230 3.81 11.94 -34.68
N ASP A 231 3.33 11.57 -33.50
CA ASP A 231 3.12 12.50 -32.41
C ASP A 231 4.46 13.04 -31.91
N ALA A 232 4.60 14.35 -31.89
CA ALA A 232 5.84 15.03 -31.55
C ALA A 232 6.29 14.76 -30.09
N ASP A 233 5.34 14.54 -29.18
CA ASP A 233 5.65 14.24 -27.78
C ASP A 233 6.24 12.85 -27.63
N ILE A 234 5.65 11.85 -28.32
CA ILE A 234 6.19 10.48 -28.34
C ILE A 234 7.59 10.48 -28.97
N GLN A 235 7.77 11.16 -30.10
CA GLN A 235 9.07 11.22 -30.77
C GLN A 235 10.13 11.83 -29.86
N ARG A 236 9.85 12.97 -29.21
CA ARG A 236 10.79 13.62 -28.28
C ARG A 236 11.17 12.72 -27.09
N ILE A 237 10.22 11.98 -26.54
CA ILE A 237 10.49 11.04 -25.45
C ILE A 237 11.39 9.90 -25.97
N LEU A 238 11.05 9.30 -27.11
CA LEU A 238 11.83 8.22 -27.69
C LEU A 238 13.23 8.67 -28.13
N ASP A 239 13.36 9.88 -28.68
CA ASP A 239 14.65 10.49 -29.00
C ASP A 239 15.53 10.63 -27.75
N SER A 240 14.98 11.21 -26.68
CA SER A 240 15.71 11.36 -25.41
C SER A 240 16.15 10.02 -24.81
N ILE A 241 15.33 8.98 -24.93
CA ILE A 241 15.66 7.63 -24.48
C ILE A 241 16.76 7.04 -25.36
N ALA A 242 16.62 7.15 -26.68
CA ALA A 242 17.58 6.59 -27.64
C ALA A 242 18.95 7.23 -27.49
N ASP A 243 19.02 8.53 -27.23
CA ASP A 243 20.29 9.23 -27.02
C ASP A 243 21.08 8.73 -25.81
N CYS A 244 20.39 8.14 -24.81
CA CYS A 244 21.01 7.55 -23.63
C CYS A 244 21.48 6.10 -23.83
N LEU A 245 21.13 5.42 -24.97
CA LEU A 245 21.29 3.99 -25.14
C LEU A 245 22.24 3.67 -26.31
N GLU A 246 22.99 2.57 -26.18
CA GLU A 246 23.74 1.95 -27.26
C GLU A 246 22.83 1.03 -28.12
N ASP A 247 23.28 0.67 -29.32
CA ASP A 247 22.47 -0.10 -30.28
C ASP A 247 21.92 -1.41 -29.71
N TYR A 248 22.71 -2.16 -28.95
CA TYR A 248 22.27 -3.40 -28.33
C TYR A 248 21.22 -3.19 -27.24
N GLN A 249 21.24 -2.02 -26.56
CA GLN A 249 20.24 -1.64 -25.57
C GLN A 249 18.94 -1.20 -26.24
N LEU A 250 19.02 -0.59 -27.42
CA LEU A 250 17.84 -0.26 -28.24
C LEU A 250 17.09 -1.51 -28.71
N GLU A 251 17.80 -2.62 -29.00
CA GLU A 251 17.17 -3.91 -29.29
C GLU A 251 16.39 -4.44 -28.08
N GLN A 252 16.97 -4.36 -26.87
CA GLN A 252 16.28 -4.76 -25.64
C GLN A 252 15.06 -3.89 -25.34
N LEU A 253 15.16 -2.57 -25.58
CA LEU A 253 14.03 -1.65 -25.44
C LEU A 253 12.91 -2.00 -26.43
N SER A 254 13.27 -2.34 -27.66
CA SER A 254 12.33 -2.67 -28.76
C SER A 254 11.36 -3.80 -28.39
N GLU A 255 11.81 -4.79 -27.61
CA GLU A 255 10.95 -5.89 -27.14
C GLU A 255 9.93 -5.47 -26.09
N LYS A 256 10.11 -4.30 -25.47
CA LYS A 256 9.22 -3.77 -24.45
C LYS A 256 8.18 -2.79 -24.99
N LEU A 257 8.32 -2.30 -26.23
CA LEU A 257 7.46 -1.27 -26.79
C LEU A 257 6.35 -1.88 -27.64
N ILE A 258 5.10 -1.64 -27.24
CA ILE A 258 3.89 -2.11 -27.92
C ILE A 258 3.05 -0.90 -28.30
N PHE A 259 2.87 -0.67 -29.58
CA PHE A 259 2.06 0.44 -30.10
C PHE A 259 0.72 -0.07 -30.58
N ILE A 260 -0.37 0.50 -30.06
CA ILE A 260 -1.74 0.15 -30.42
C ILE A 260 -2.25 1.19 -31.42
N GLU A 261 -2.38 0.76 -32.66
CA GLU A 261 -2.93 1.56 -33.76
C GLU A 261 -4.43 1.29 -33.94
N ARG A 262 -5.23 2.38 -34.01
CA ARG A 262 -6.65 2.24 -34.32
C ARG A 262 -6.83 1.92 -35.81
N ASN A 263 -7.33 0.72 -36.11
CA ASN A 263 -7.78 0.37 -37.46
C ASN A 263 -9.13 1.04 -37.73
N ARG A 264 -9.15 1.97 -38.68
CA ARG A 264 -10.38 2.70 -39.10
C ARG A 264 -11.06 2.12 -40.32
N ASP A 265 -10.35 1.24 -41.04
CA ASP A 265 -10.86 0.62 -42.26
C ASP A 265 -11.48 -0.74 -41.96
N PRO A 266 -12.83 -0.87 -41.96
CA PRO A 266 -13.50 -2.12 -41.62
C PRO A 266 -13.18 -3.28 -42.57
N LYS A 267 -12.55 -3.01 -43.72
CA LYS A 267 -12.13 -4.04 -44.68
C LYS A 267 -10.76 -4.62 -44.37
N LYS A 268 -9.93 -3.94 -43.55
CA LYS A 268 -8.62 -4.43 -43.20
C LYS A 268 -8.70 -5.27 -41.92
N PRO A 269 -8.11 -6.48 -41.91
CA PRO A 269 -8.10 -7.29 -40.69
C PRO A 269 -7.24 -6.66 -39.60
N ASP A 270 -7.56 -6.97 -38.35
CA ASP A 270 -6.67 -6.73 -37.22
C ASP A 270 -5.37 -7.52 -37.40
N LYS A 271 -4.25 -6.88 -37.14
CA LYS A 271 -2.93 -7.49 -37.35
C LYS A 271 -1.89 -7.05 -36.34
N ILE A 272 -0.90 -7.89 -36.15
CA ILE A 272 0.35 -7.54 -35.46
C ILE A 272 1.44 -7.44 -36.53
N SER A 273 2.26 -6.41 -36.45
CA SER A 273 3.38 -6.13 -37.33
C SER A 273 4.50 -5.44 -36.56
N GLU A 274 5.67 -5.37 -37.14
CA GLU A 274 6.74 -4.53 -36.62
C GLU A 274 6.64 -3.13 -37.23
N ARG A 275 7.01 -2.15 -36.43
CA ARG A 275 7.11 -0.75 -36.84
C ARG A 275 8.45 -0.18 -36.44
N ARG A 276 9.00 0.64 -37.30
CA ARG A 276 10.31 1.27 -37.11
C ARG A 276 10.14 2.76 -37.01
N ILE A 277 10.79 3.37 -36.02
CA ILE A 277 10.92 4.82 -35.83
C ILE A 277 12.38 5.16 -35.95
N THR A 278 12.70 6.21 -36.71
CA THR A 278 14.05 6.77 -36.74
C THR A 278 14.05 8.05 -35.93
N THR A 279 14.93 8.13 -34.95
CA THR A 279 15.12 9.29 -34.07
C THR A 279 15.79 10.45 -34.82
N GLN A 280 15.76 11.64 -34.24
CA GLN A 280 16.46 12.81 -34.80
C GLN A 280 17.99 12.60 -34.85
N SER A 281 18.53 11.83 -33.91
CA SER A 281 19.95 11.43 -33.90
C SER A 281 20.29 10.33 -34.91
N GLY A 282 19.32 9.84 -35.69
CA GLY A 282 19.50 8.80 -36.71
C GLY A 282 19.48 7.36 -36.16
N LYS A 283 19.27 7.15 -34.86
CA LYS A 283 19.09 5.83 -34.25
C LYS A 283 17.73 5.24 -34.63
N THR A 284 17.63 3.93 -34.65
CA THR A 284 16.40 3.22 -35.03
C THR A 284 15.84 2.43 -33.85
N ILE A 285 14.58 2.67 -33.53
CA ILE A 285 13.81 1.93 -32.53
C ILE A 285 12.76 1.08 -33.26
N ASN A 286 12.76 -0.21 -33.06
CA ASN A 286 11.70 -1.08 -33.50
C ASN A 286 10.67 -1.21 -32.38
N MET A 287 9.41 -1.45 -32.73
CA MET A 287 8.34 -1.72 -31.77
C MET A 287 7.31 -2.67 -32.36
N LYS A 288 6.60 -3.40 -31.53
CA LYS A 288 5.47 -4.22 -31.95
C LYS A 288 4.27 -3.31 -32.19
N ASN A 289 3.68 -3.35 -33.39
CA ASN A 289 2.50 -2.58 -33.77
C ASN A 289 1.29 -3.50 -33.86
N VAL A 290 0.28 -3.24 -33.02
CA VAL A 290 -0.99 -3.99 -32.97
C VAL A 290 -2.10 -3.10 -33.50
N SER A 291 -2.61 -3.41 -34.69
CA SER A 291 -3.68 -2.65 -35.35
C SER A 291 -5.03 -3.30 -35.05
N LEU A 292 -5.94 -2.56 -34.38
CA LEU A 292 -7.21 -3.07 -33.86
C LEU A 292 -8.39 -2.13 -34.21
N HIS A 293 -9.53 -2.73 -34.57
CA HIS A 293 -10.81 -2.02 -34.65
C HIS A 293 -11.43 -1.77 -33.28
N ASP A 294 -11.41 -2.83 -32.46
CA ASP A 294 -11.95 -2.91 -31.13
C ASP A 294 -10.82 -3.22 -30.15
N TYR A 295 -10.76 -2.50 -29.02
CA TYR A 295 -9.72 -2.67 -28.01
C TYR A 295 -10.04 -3.77 -26.99
N THR A 296 -11.23 -4.39 -27.05
CA THR A 296 -11.62 -5.50 -26.17
C THR A 296 -10.60 -6.66 -26.17
N PRO A 297 -10.06 -7.14 -27.32
CA PRO A 297 -9.04 -8.19 -27.30
C PRO A 297 -7.76 -7.80 -26.59
N LEU A 298 -7.36 -6.51 -26.66
CA LEU A 298 -6.21 -5.99 -25.94
C LEU A 298 -6.45 -6.00 -24.43
N TYR A 299 -7.58 -5.43 -23.98
CA TYR A 299 -7.88 -5.37 -22.56
C TYR A 299 -8.07 -6.75 -21.95
N LYS A 300 -8.72 -7.67 -22.65
CA LYS A 300 -8.83 -9.08 -22.22
C LYS A 300 -7.48 -9.77 -22.13
N ALA A 301 -6.57 -9.50 -23.06
CA ALA A 301 -5.20 -10.03 -23.00
C ALA A 301 -4.44 -9.48 -21.76
N ILE A 302 -4.54 -8.17 -21.50
CA ILE A 302 -3.93 -7.56 -20.32
C ILE A 302 -4.53 -8.15 -19.04
N LEU A 303 -5.84 -8.42 -18.99
CA LEU A 303 -6.51 -9.03 -17.84
C LEU A 303 -6.02 -10.44 -17.50
N GLN A 304 -5.38 -11.16 -18.43
CA GLN A 304 -4.78 -12.46 -18.16
C GLN A 304 -3.45 -12.35 -17.39
N ASN A 305 -2.74 -11.22 -17.54
CA ASN A 305 -1.50 -10.93 -16.81
C ASN A 305 -1.83 -10.22 -15.48
N ARG A 306 -2.01 -10.98 -14.42
CA ARG A 306 -2.47 -10.45 -13.13
C ARG A 306 -1.38 -10.47 -12.08
N ALA A 307 -1.17 -9.33 -11.42
CA ALA A 307 -0.45 -9.32 -10.16
C ALA A 307 -1.22 -10.12 -9.09
N LYS A 308 -0.50 -10.72 -8.16
CA LYS A 308 -1.09 -11.43 -7.01
C LYS A 308 -1.95 -10.49 -6.14
N TYR A 309 -1.53 -9.23 -6.03
CA TYR A 309 -2.17 -8.20 -5.20
C TYR A 309 -2.58 -7.00 -6.06
N ASP A 310 -3.61 -6.27 -5.58
CA ASP A 310 -4.04 -5.00 -6.15
C ASP A 310 -2.89 -3.97 -6.14
N VAL A 311 -2.77 -3.15 -7.20
CA VAL A 311 -1.68 -2.17 -7.33
C VAL A 311 -1.69 -1.12 -6.21
N LYS A 312 -2.86 -0.77 -5.70
CA LYS A 312 -3.01 0.10 -4.52
C LYS A 312 -2.36 -0.53 -3.28
N VAL A 313 -2.55 -1.85 -3.09
CA VAL A 313 -1.92 -2.61 -2.00
C VAL A 313 -0.41 -2.69 -2.20
N LEU A 314 0.03 -2.99 -3.44
CA LEU A 314 1.46 -3.05 -3.77
C LEU A 314 2.14 -1.69 -3.55
N ARG A 315 1.50 -0.59 -3.92
CA ARG A 315 2.01 0.76 -3.66
C ARG A 315 2.16 1.01 -2.16
N ARG A 316 1.15 0.65 -1.36
CA ARG A 316 1.20 0.80 0.10
C ARG A 316 2.33 -0.01 0.73
N ILE A 317 2.55 -1.25 0.28
CA ILE A 317 3.68 -2.08 0.74
C ILE A 317 5.01 -1.39 0.40
N LYS A 318 5.17 -0.95 -0.87
CA LYS A 318 6.42 -0.30 -1.32
C LYS A 318 6.67 0.99 -0.54
N SER A 319 5.64 1.80 -0.23
CA SER A 319 5.78 3.00 0.58
C SER A 319 6.22 2.72 2.01
N GLN A 320 5.62 1.73 2.65
CA GLN A 320 5.97 1.35 4.02
C GLN A 320 7.38 0.80 4.13
N LEU A 321 7.82 -0.01 3.15
CA LEU A 321 9.20 -0.48 3.08
C LEU A 321 10.18 0.66 2.88
N TYR A 322 9.86 1.60 1.99
CA TYR A 322 10.70 2.76 1.74
C TYR A 322 10.84 3.65 2.98
N GLU A 323 9.75 3.90 3.70
CA GLU A 323 9.77 4.61 4.98
C GLU A 323 10.63 3.90 6.03
N LEU A 324 10.51 2.57 6.13
CA LEU A 324 11.33 1.78 7.06
C LEU A 324 12.84 1.91 6.77
N ILE A 325 13.22 1.96 5.49
CA ILE A 325 14.64 2.05 5.08
C ILE A 325 15.18 3.47 5.27
N GLN A 326 14.37 4.50 4.99
CA GLN A 326 14.82 5.89 4.98
C GLN A 326 14.68 6.63 6.32
N GLN A 327 13.75 6.19 7.18
CA GLN A 327 13.46 6.88 8.44
C GLN A 327 13.97 6.10 9.64
N ASN A 328 14.75 6.75 10.50
CA ASN A 328 15.21 6.17 11.76
C ASN A 328 14.07 5.91 12.78
N LYS A 329 12.89 6.49 12.55
CA LYS A 329 11.66 6.28 13.34
C LYS A 329 10.47 6.22 12.39
N PRO A 330 10.15 5.07 11.78
CA PRO A 330 8.99 4.93 10.91
C PRO A 330 7.70 5.20 11.71
N THR A 331 6.84 6.05 11.15
CA THR A 331 5.58 6.48 11.79
C THR A 331 4.49 5.44 11.72
N GLU A 332 4.55 4.51 10.78
CA GLU A 332 3.61 3.41 10.64
C GLU A 332 4.22 2.08 11.12
N LYS A 333 3.40 1.26 11.76
CA LYS A 333 3.81 -0.03 12.33
C LYS A 333 3.96 -1.07 11.21
N LEU A 334 5.13 -1.11 10.58
CA LEU A 334 5.55 -2.25 9.78
C LEU A 334 6.17 -3.28 10.72
N TYR A 335 5.51 -4.40 10.93
CA TYR A 335 6.07 -5.49 11.71
C TYR A 335 6.89 -6.38 10.78
N VAL A 336 8.20 -6.27 10.89
CA VAL A 336 9.15 -7.18 10.25
C VAL A 336 9.55 -8.20 11.31
N ALA A 337 9.10 -9.44 11.15
CA ALA A 337 9.66 -10.54 11.93
C ALA A 337 11.03 -10.88 11.33
N THR A 338 12.09 -10.44 11.97
CA THR A 338 13.46 -10.82 11.61
C THR A 338 13.88 -11.98 12.49
N ASN A 339 14.10 -13.16 11.92
CA ASN A 339 14.99 -14.15 12.50
C ASN A 339 16.40 -13.74 12.08
N ILE A 340 17.08 -12.98 12.90
CA ILE A 340 18.51 -12.71 12.73
C ILE A 340 19.25 -13.87 13.42
N GLU A 341 19.42 -14.97 12.70
CA GLU A 341 20.53 -15.88 12.97
C GLU A 341 21.77 -15.30 12.30
N ASP A 342 22.93 -15.50 12.89
CA ASP A 342 24.24 -14.89 12.55
C ASP A 342 24.74 -15.05 11.10
N ASP A 343 23.91 -15.50 10.18
CA ASP A 343 24.20 -15.67 8.76
C ASP A 343 23.46 -14.61 7.94
N THR A 344 24.13 -13.49 7.70
CA THR A 344 23.60 -12.32 6.97
C THR A 344 23.20 -12.59 5.52
N GLU A 345 23.46 -13.77 4.99
CA GLU A 345 23.09 -14.16 3.62
C GLU A 345 21.71 -14.80 3.49
N LYS A 346 21.02 -15.09 4.59
CA LYS A 346 19.68 -15.71 4.59
C LYS A 346 18.71 -14.99 5.49
N VAL A 347 18.34 -13.77 5.12
CA VAL A 347 17.28 -13.04 5.81
C VAL A 347 15.97 -13.22 5.05
N ASP A 348 15.09 -14.06 5.57
CA ASP A 348 13.71 -14.15 5.10
C ASP A 348 12.86 -13.04 5.73
N PHE A 349 12.42 -12.08 4.89
CA PHE A 349 11.52 -11.03 5.32
C PHE A 349 10.07 -11.51 5.21
N VAL A 350 9.35 -11.56 6.32
CA VAL A 350 7.89 -11.74 6.31
C VAL A 350 7.22 -10.38 6.42
N ILE A 351 6.68 -9.90 5.29
CA ILE A 351 5.91 -8.66 5.26
C ILE A 351 4.43 -9.00 5.36
N GLY A 352 3.80 -8.60 6.47
CA GLY A 352 2.36 -8.74 6.66
C GLY A 352 1.64 -7.45 6.27
N VAL A 353 0.89 -7.45 5.16
CA VAL A 353 0.02 -6.34 4.78
C VAL A 353 -1.41 -6.64 5.19
N GLY A 354 -1.93 -5.80 6.07
CA GLY A 354 -3.33 -5.80 6.44
C GLY A 354 -3.76 -6.97 7.30
N VAL A 355 -4.29 -6.61 8.43
CA VAL A 355 -4.84 -7.44 9.49
C VAL A 355 -3.81 -7.87 10.53
N TYR A 356 -3.29 -6.87 11.24
CA TYR A 356 -2.70 -7.06 12.58
C TYR A 356 -3.53 -8.06 13.42
N GLY A 357 -4.87 -8.06 13.30
CA GLY A 357 -5.75 -9.00 13.95
C GLY A 357 -5.64 -10.47 13.51
N LYS A 358 -5.22 -10.78 12.27
CA LYS A 358 -5.09 -12.20 11.83
C LYS A 358 -3.69 -12.76 12.07
N PHE A 359 -2.62 -12.01 11.79
CA PHE A 359 -1.25 -12.47 12.04
C PHE A 359 -0.90 -12.39 13.52
N GLY A 360 -1.33 -11.35 14.23
CA GLY A 360 -1.26 -11.30 15.68
C GLY A 360 -1.95 -12.49 16.32
N LYS A 361 -3.18 -12.84 15.88
CA LYS A 361 -3.91 -14.03 16.37
C LYS A 361 -3.13 -15.33 16.16
N VAL A 362 -2.51 -15.54 15.02
CA VAL A 362 -1.69 -16.73 14.75
C VAL A 362 -0.43 -16.73 15.62
N GLY A 363 0.23 -15.58 15.79
CA GLY A 363 1.38 -15.43 16.67
C GLY A 363 1.03 -15.71 18.14
N TYR A 364 -0.07 -15.14 18.64
CA TYR A 364 -0.55 -15.38 20.01
C TYR A 364 -0.96 -16.83 20.25
N ARG A 365 -1.56 -17.51 19.28
CA ARG A 365 -1.87 -18.94 19.36
C ARG A 365 -0.64 -19.84 19.34
N GLY A 366 0.46 -19.36 18.79
CA GLY A 366 1.76 -20.03 18.74
C GLY A 366 2.64 -19.82 19.96
N ILE A 367 2.25 -18.94 20.89
CA ILE A 367 3.00 -18.70 22.13
C ILE A 367 3.14 -20.01 22.90
N LYS A 368 4.37 -20.33 23.32
CA LYS A 368 4.63 -21.47 24.19
C LYS A 368 4.22 -21.14 25.63
N THR A 369 3.86 -22.16 26.38
CA THR A 369 3.44 -21.97 27.77
C THR A 369 4.51 -21.30 28.60
N GLU A 370 5.79 -21.67 28.41
CA GLU A 370 6.96 -21.10 29.10
C GLU A 370 7.05 -19.58 28.89
N GLU A 371 6.81 -19.12 27.68
CA GLU A 371 6.83 -17.70 27.33
C GLU A 371 5.78 -16.89 28.08
N LEU A 372 4.56 -17.43 28.25
CA LEU A 372 3.52 -16.80 29.07
C LEU A 372 3.99 -16.61 30.53
N PHE A 373 4.70 -17.59 31.07
CA PHE A 373 5.23 -17.52 32.45
C PHE A 373 6.37 -16.51 32.56
N LEU A 374 7.28 -16.46 31.59
CA LEU A 374 8.34 -15.45 31.55
C LEU A 374 7.77 -14.03 31.41
N TYR A 375 6.75 -13.88 30.57
CA TYR A 375 6.05 -12.59 30.40
C TYR A 375 5.36 -12.14 31.69
N ALA A 376 4.70 -13.07 32.39
CA ALA A 376 4.05 -12.79 33.67
C ALA A 376 5.04 -12.31 34.75
N LEU A 377 6.28 -12.76 34.71
CA LEU A 377 7.35 -12.37 35.63
C LEU A 377 8.13 -11.12 35.15
N GLY A 378 7.77 -10.53 33.99
CA GLY A 378 8.49 -9.40 33.39
C GLY A 378 9.89 -9.77 32.86
N ARG A 379 10.14 -11.05 32.54
CA ARG A 379 11.41 -11.60 32.06
C ARG A 379 11.39 -12.01 30.59
N SER A 380 10.29 -11.76 29.87
CA SER A 380 10.20 -11.95 28.42
C SER A 380 10.90 -10.79 27.70
N GLU A 381 11.63 -11.10 26.64
CA GLU A 381 12.17 -10.11 25.70
C GLU A 381 11.08 -9.54 24.77
N LEU A 382 9.96 -10.26 24.65
CA LEU A 382 8.85 -9.90 23.80
C LEU A 382 7.82 -9.07 24.56
N GLN A 383 7.22 -8.10 23.85
CA GLN A 383 6.11 -7.30 24.37
C GLN A 383 4.81 -7.80 23.77
N TYR A 384 3.83 -8.10 24.62
CA TYR A 384 2.51 -8.57 24.21
C TYR A 384 1.43 -7.54 24.55
N ASP A 385 0.37 -7.54 23.77
CA ASP A 385 -0.87 -6.83 24.12
C ASP A 385 -1.69 -7.75 25.04
N ASP A 386 -2.01 -7.30 26.23
CA ASP A 386 -2.68 -8.09 27.26
C ASP A 386 -4.09 -8.55 26.81
N VAL A 387 -4.78 -7.73 26.01
CA VAL A 387 -6.10 -8.05 25.44
C VAL A 387 -5.98 -9.23 24.49
N MET A 388 -5.01 -9.19 23.59
CA MET A 388 -4.77 -10.26 22.63
C MET A 388 -4.23 -11.53 23.30
N LEU A 389 -3.42 -11.38 24.34
CA LEU A 389 -2.94 -12.50 25.16
C LEU A 389 -4.12 -13.27 25.77
N LEU A 390 -5.08 -12.55 26.36
CA LEU A 390 -6.29 -13.17 26.93
C LEU A 390 -7.22 -13.75 25.87
N LYS A 391 -7.41 -13.06 24.72
CA LYS A 391 -8.31 -13.51 23.65
C LYS A 391 -7.80 -14.74 22.89
N GLU A 392 -6.50 -14.80 22.61
CA GLU A 392 -5.95 -15.77 21.66
C GLU A 392 -4.95 -16.75 22.29
N ALA A 393 -4.03 -16.27 23.15
CA ALA A 393 -2.98 -17.13 23.73
C ALA A 393 -3.54 -18.04 24.83
N VAL A 394 -4.17 -17.47 25.84
CA VAL A 394 -4.70 -18.23 26.99
C VAL A 394 -5.65 -19.34 26.55
N PRO A 395 -6.63 -19.13 25.64
CA PRO A 395 -7.50 -20.21 25.16
C PRO A 395 -6.76 -21.32 24.41
N SER A 396 -5.63 -21.01 23.77
CA SER A 396 -4.80 -22.00 23.07
C SER A 396 -3.93 -22.82 24.02
N LEU A 397 -3.50 -22.22 25.12
CA LEU A 397 -2.63 -22.84 26.16
C LEU A 397 -3.42 -23.61 27.21
N TYR A 398 -4.69 -23.22 27.42
CA TYR A 398 -5.50 -23.84 28.47
C TYR A 398 -5.72 -25.34 28.21
N ARG A 399 -5.31 -26.14 29.17
CA ARG A 399 -5.61 -27.59 29.26
C ARG A 399 -6.30 -27.79 30.58
N GLY A 400 -7.45 -28.39 30.64
CA GLY A 400 -8.40 -28.43 31.76
C GLY A 400 -7.83 -28.52 33.20
N ARG A 401 -6.59 -28.99 33.36
CA ARG A 401 -5.88 -29.02 34.65
C ARG A 401 -4.65 -28.12 34.68
N SER A 402 -4.46 -27.23 33.68
CA SER A 402 -3.32 -26.32 33.66
C SER A 402 -3.52 -25.19 34.65
N HIS A 403 -2.42 -24.75 35.24
CA HIS A 403 -2.34 -23.50 36.01
C HIS A 403 -1.63 -22.47 35.13
N LEU A 404 -2.29 -21.36 34.84
CA LEU A 404 -1.75 -20.28 34.03
C LEU A 404 -1.76 -18.97 34.84
N PRO A 405 -0.72 -18.14 34.79
CA PRO A 405 -0.64 -16.88 35.52
C PRO A 405 -1.39 -15.80 34.76
N VAL A 406 -2.73 -15.75 34.92
CA VAL A 406 -3.62 -14.86 34.15
C VAL A 406 -4.30 -13.78 34.99
N CYS A 407 -4.21 -13.86 36.32
CA CYS A 407 -4.97 -12.96 37.19
C CYS A 407 -4.56 -11.49 37.02
N GLN A 408 -3.27 -11.20 36.83
CA GLN A 408 -2.80 -9.83 36.59
C GLN A 408 -3.38 -9.23 35.31
N TYR A 409 -3.49 -9.99 34.22
CA TYR A 409 -4.03 -9.50 32.94
C TYR A 409 -5.55 -9.36 33.00
N VAL A 410 -6.22 -10.29 33.67
CA VAL A 410 -7.68 -10.20 33.89
C VAL A 410 -8.03 -9.01 34.78
N ALA A 411 -7.22 -8.71 35.80
CA ALA A 411 -7.39 -7.55 36.68
C ALA A 411 -7.28 -6.21 35.92
N ALA A 412 -6.43 -6.14 34.92
CA ALA A 412 -6.17 -4.94 34.09
C ALA A 412 -7.07 -4.84 32.84
N CYS A 413 -7.77 -5.93 32.47
CA CYS A 413 -8.56 -5.98 31.24
C CYS A 413 -9.75 -5.03 31.27
N SER A 414 -9.92 -4.24 30.19
CA SER A 414 -11.07 -3.33 30.02
C SER A 414 -12.14 -3.83 29.05
N ASP A 415 -11.88 -4.94 28.35
CA ASP A 415 -12.72 -5.49 27.29
C ASP A 415 -13.33 -6.84 27.71
N LYS A 416 -14.66 -6.88 27.76
CA LYS A 416 -15.41 -8.12 28.13
C LYS A 416 -15.15 -9.30 27.19
N GLU A 417 -14.88 -9.03 25.89
CA GLU A 417 -14.60 -10.08 24.92
C GLU A 417 -13.33 -10.89 25.24
N CYS A 418 -12.43 -10.36 26.10
CA CYS A 418 -11.28 -11.09 26.61
C CYS A 418 -11.66 -12.22 27.57
N LEU A 419 -12.83 -12.12 28.22
CA LEU A 419 -13.27 -13.03 29.29
C LEU A 419 -14.03 -14.24 28.73
N ASN A 420 -13.45 -14.95 27.76
CA ASN A 420 -14.03 -16.22 27.29
C ASN A 420 -14.00 -17.29 28.40
N GLU A 421 -14.71 -18.40 28.18
CA GLU A 421 -14.85 -19.49 29.16
C GLU A 421 -13.48 -20.01 29.67
N LYS A 422 -12.50 -20.21 28.80
CA LYS A 422 -11.18 -20.73 29.17
C LYS A 422 -10.37 -19.75 30.03
N VAL A 423 -10.48 -18.44 29.77
CA VAL A 423 -9.88 -17.39 30.60
C VAL A 423 -10.51 -17.39 31.98
N ARG A 424 -11.84 -17.44 32.06
CA ARG A 424 -12.58 -17.54 33.34
C ARG A 424 -12.16 -18.78 34.14
N LEU A 425 -12.07 -19.92 33.49
CA LEU A 425 -11.62 -21.18 34.13
C LEU A 425 -10.14 -21.15 34.57
N SER A 426 -9.34 -20.25 33.98
CA SER A 426 -7.93 -20.06 34.38
C SER A 426 -7.80 -19.26 35.68
N VAL A 427 -8.77 -18.38 35.97
CA VAL A 427 -8.85 -17.65 37.25
C VAL A 427 -9.45 -18.57 38.29
N LYS A 428 -8.61 -19.15 39.16
CA LYS A 428 -9.06 -20.10 40.18
C LYS A 428 -9.90 -19.43 41.28
N ASP A 429 -10.99 -20.06 41.68
CA ASP A 429 -11.87 -19.54 42.72
C ASP A 429 -11.26 -19.63 44.13
N LYS A 430 -10.58 -20.71 44.40
CA LYS A 430 -10.02 -20.99 45.72
C LYS A 430 -8.59 -21.50 45.60
N PHE A 431 -7.81 -21.31 46.65
CA PHE A 431 -6.44 -21.84 46.73
C PHE A 431 -6.42 -23.36 46.57
N ASP A 432 -7.42 -24.06 47.08
CA ASP A 432 -7.57 -25.53 46.96
C ASP A 432 -7.61 -26.01 45.51
N ASP A 433 -7.94 -25.14 44.55
CA ASP A 433 -7.98 -25.49 43.13
C ASP A 433 -6.56 -25.69 42.53
N PHE A 434 -5.53 -25.26 43.22
CA PHE A 434 -4.14 -25.55 42.88
C PHE A 434 -3.67 -26.89 43.44
N LEU A 435 -4.38 -27.47 44.40
CA LEU A 435 -3.91 -28.63 45.13
C LEU A 435 -4.25 -29.93 44.38
N SER A 436 -3.27 -30.81 44.25
CA SER A 436 -3.47 -32.20 43.86
C SER A 436 -4.18 -33.01 44.97
N THR A 437 -4.75 -34.16 44.60
CA THR A 437 -5.39 -35.06 45.57
C THR A 437 -4.44 -35.45 46.69
N GLY A 438 -3.16 -35.69 46.37
CA GLY A 438 -2.15 -36.06 47.37
C GLY A 438 -1.83 -34.90 48.32
N GLU A 439 -1.74 -33.67 47.82
CA GLU A 439 -1.49 -32.46 48.65
C GLU A 439 -2.66 -32.19 49.59
N ARG A 440 -3.92 -32.30 49.10
CA ARG A 440 -5.13 -32.18 49.94
C ARG A 440 -5.15 -33.24 51.03
N HIS A 441 -4.76 -34.48 50.72
CA HIS A 441 -4.67 -35.57 51.70
C HIS A 441 -3.59 -35.27 52.77
N ARG A 442 -2.43 -34.77 52.35
CA ARG A 442 -1.34 -34.38 53.28
C ARG A 442 -1.80 -33.27 54.23
N ILE A 443 -2.46 -32.23 53.73
CA ILE A 443 -2.98 -31.11 54.56
C ILE A 443 -4.05 -31.64 55.53
N ARG A 444 -4.95 -32.55 55.07
CA ARG A 444 -5.98 -33.13 55.93
C ARG A 444 -5.39 -33.99 57.07
N THR A 445 -4.30 -34.72 56.79
CA THR A 445 -3.70 -35.63 57.74
C THR A 445 -2.74 -34.94 58.68
N ASN A 446 -1.92 -34.00 58.20
CA ASN A 446 -0.80 -33.41 58.94
C ASN A 446 -1.00 -31.92 59.27
N GLY A 447 -2.11 -31.32 58.78
CA GLY A 447 -2.27 -29.87 58.82
C GLY A 447 -1.44 -29.13 57.74
N ASN A 448 -1.57 -27.80 57.71
CA ASN A 448 -0.76 -26.97 56.82
C ASN A 448 0.70 -27.02 57.24
N TYR A 449 1.58 -26.98 56.22
CA TYR A 449 3.03 -26.93 56.46
C TYR A 449 3.40 -25.57 57.01
N LYS A 450 4.08 -25.54 58.15
CA LYS A 450 4.58 -24.31 58.77
C LYS A 450 6.02 -24.08 58.36
N VAL A 451 6.24 -22.98 57.69
CA VAL A 451 7.57 -22.51 57.28
C VAL A 451 8.17 -21.70 58.43
N SER A 452 9.38 -22.02 58.85
CA SER A 452 10.18 -21.11 59.69
C SER A 452 11.05 -20.25 58.78
N GLY A 453 10.70 -18.98 58.65
CA GLY A 453 11.39 -18.03 57.75
C GLY A 453 10.71 -17.85 56.40
N THR A 454 11.41 -17.22 55.47
CA THR A 454 10.93 -16.91 54.11
C THR A 454 11.04 -18.09 53.16
N SER A 455 10.31 -18.04 52.05
CA SER A 455 10.40 -19.04 50.96
C SER A 455 11.80 -19.05 50.35
N LEU A 456 12.45 -17.90 50.31
CA LEU A 456 13.83 -17.76 49.82
C LEU A 456 14.82 -18.43 50.77
N GLU A 457 14.74 -18.19 52.10
CA GLU A 457 15.59 -18.87 53.10
C GLU A 457 15.38 -20.39 53.09
N HIS A 458 14.13 -20.82 52.88
CA HIS A 458 13.81 -22.25 52.76
C HIS A 458 14.47 -22.85 51.50
N TYR A 459 14.46 -22.12 50.38
CA TYR A 459 15.12 -22.52 49.14
C TYR A 459 16.64 -22.67 49.34
N GLU A 460 17.28 -21.65 49.91
CA GLU A 460 18.71 -21.67 50.18
C GLU A 460 19.15 -22.83 51.09
N LYS A 461 18.31 -23.16 52.05
CA LYS A 461 18.60 -24.24 53.02
C LYS A 461 18.28 -25.65 52.50
N HIS A 462 17.23 -25.80 51.69
CA HIS A 462 16.66 -27.11 51.36
C HIS A 462 16.62 -27.46 49.88
N GLY A 463 16.96 -26.49 49.02
CA GLY A 463 16.97 -26.61 47.58
C GLY A 463 15.58 -26.56 46.92
N LEU A 464 15.56 -26.51 45.58
CA LEU A 464 14.40 -26.23 44.73
C LEU A 464 13.26 -27.24 44.94
N THR A 465 13.53 -28.53 44.80
CA THR A 465 12.50 -29.57 44.80
C THR A 465 11.72 -29.59 46.11
N LYS A 466 12.40 -29.41 47.26
CA LYS A 466 11.74 -29.46 48.56
C LYS A 466 10.92 -28.19 48.80
N THR A 467 11.41 -27.04 48.39
CA THR A 467 10.70 -25.76 48.48
C THR A 467 9.42 -25.78 47.63
N LEU A 468 9.52 -26.16 46.34
CA LEU A 468 8.37 -26.28 45.46
C LEU A 468 7.30 -27.30 45.94
N SER A 469 7.71 -28.39 46.61
CA SER A 469 6.76 -29.38 47.16
C SER A 469 6.08 -28.95 48.45
N ASN A 470 6.60 -27.96 49.14
CA ASN A 470 6.04 -27.43 50.40
C ASN A 470 5.15 -26.18 50.20
N ILE A 471 5.44 -25.32 49.25
CA ILE A 471 4.66 -24.08 48.98
C ILE A 471 3.16 -24.37 48.90
N PRO A 472 2.64 -25.37 48.11
CA PRO A 472 1.23 -25.66 48.05
C PRO A 472 0.59 -26.15 49.35
N LEU A 473 1.42 -26.52 50.32
CA LEU A 473 0.93 -27.05 51.61
C LEU A 473 0.84 -25.96 52.68
N ILE A 474 1.34 -24.77 52.44
CA ILE A 474 1.30 -23.62 53.36
C ILE A 474 -0.09 -23.00 53.28
N ALA A 475 -0.64 -22.51 54.40
CA ALA A 475 -1.87 -21.77 54.38
C ALA A 475 -1.74 -20.49 53.53
N PRO A 476 -2.67 -20.16 52.62
CA PRO A 476 -2.53 -19.02 51.72
C PRO A 476 -2.39 -17.68 52.42
N THR A 477 -2.88 -17.58 53.68
CA THR A 477 -2.72 -16.40 54.55
C THR A 477 -1.33 -16.26 55.15
N GLU A 478 -0.54 -17.32 55.09
CA GLU A 478 0.85 -17.36 55.63
C GLU A 478 1.90 -17.22 54.50
N ILE A 479 1.49 -17.16 53.24
CA ILE A 479 2.39 -16.96 52.09
C ILE A 479 2.43 -15.47 51.74
N ASP A 480 3.59 -14.86 51.94
CA ASP A 480 3.87 -13.53 51.42
C ASP A 480 4.16 -13.60 49.91
N HIS A 481 3.43 -12.85 49.10
CA HIS A 481 3.57 -12.90 47.65
C HIS A 481 4.86 -12.24 47.14
N ASP A 482 5.44 -11.26 47.87
CA ASP A 482 6.68 -10.61 47.47
C ASP A 482 7.90 -11.47 47.81
N ASP A 483 7.84 -12.17 48.96
CA ASP A 483 8.83 -13.20 49.33
C ASP A 483 8.76 -14.38 48.31
N LEU A 484 7.57 -14.81 47.94
CA LEU A 484 7.40 -15.87 46.94
C LEU A 484 7.98 -15.46 45.57
N LEU A 485 7.78 -14.19 45.15
CA LEU A 485 8.38 -13.66 43.94
C LEU A 485 9.92 -13.59 44.00
N ALA A 486 10.47 -13.19 45.14
CA ALA A 486 11.91 -13.19 45.36
C ALA A 486 12.53 -14.59 45.19
N PHE A 487 11.88 -15.61 45.80
CA PHE A 487 12.26 -17.01 45.59
C PHE A 487 12.18 -17.43 44.12
N ILE A 488 11.06 -17.13 43.40
CA ILE A 488 10.86 -17.48 42.00
C ILE A 488 11.98 -16.87 41.14
N ASN A 489 12.29 -15.60 41.33
CA ASN A 489 13.32 -14.92 40.59
C ASN A 489 14.70 -15.50 40.85
N LYS A 490 15.04 -15.76 42.11
CA LYS A 490 16.32 -16.38 42.51
C LYS A 490 16.47 -17.77 41.88
N ALA A 491 15.41 -18.59 41.92
CA ALA A 491 15.45 -19.92 41.34
C ALA A 491 15.63 -19.90 39.81
N LEU A 492 15.09 -18.88 39.10
CA LEU A 492 15.33 -18.67 37.67
C LEU A 492 16.71 -18.16 37.34
N ASP A 493 17.30 -17.32 38.21
CA ASP A 493 18.68 -16.85 38.06
C ASP A 493 19.67 -17.99 38.25
N ASP A 494 19.41 -18.90 39.22
CA ASP A 494 20.23 -20.07 39.49
C ASP A 494 20.09 -21.17 38.42
N ASP A 495 18.89 -21.32 37.81
CA ASP A 495 18.61 -22.31 36.79
C ASP A 495 17.61 -21.81 35.73
N PRO A 496 18.07 -21.12 34.67
CA PRO A 496 17.23 -20.61 33.58
C PRO A 496 16.48 -21.71 32.80
N VAL A 497 16.93 -22.98 32.87
CA VAL A 497 16.29 -24.12 32.17
C VAL A 497 14.91 -24.43 32.74
N LEU A 498 14.57 -23.96 33.93
CA LEU A 498 13.23 -24.13 34.54
C LEU A 498 12.09 -23.68 33.63
N LEU A 499 12.28 -22.61 32.87
CA LEU A 499 11.31 -22.06 31.90
C LEU A 499 11.89 -21.91 30.50
N ALA A 500 12.90 -22.69 30.10
CA ALA A 500 13.46 -22.62 28.77
C ALA A 500 12.40 -22.91 27.68
N VAL A 501 12.31 -22.01 26.71
CA VAL A 501 11.32 -22.04 25.61
C VAL A 501 11.74 -23.03 24.51
N ASP A 502 13.01 -23.40 24.44
CA ASP A 502 13.59 -24.31 23.43
C ASP A 502 13.13 -25.77 23.53
N GLY A 503 12.37 -26.13 24.60
CA GLY A 503 11.88 -27.47 24.83
C GLY A 503 12.78 -28.36 25.69
N SER A 504 13.95 -27.84 26.17
CA SER A 504 14.75 -28.53 27.18
C SER A 504 13.90 -28.80 28.42
N GLY A 505 13.86 -30.06 28.89
CA GLY A 505 13.00 -30.48 29.99
C GLY A 505 13.68 -30.39 31.36
N HIS A 506 13.02 -29.79 32.36
CA HIS A 506 13.43 -29.87 33.75
C HIS A 506 12.39 -30.59 34.58
N GLN A 507 12.84 -31.49 35.51
CA GLN A 507 11.92 -32.31 36.33
C GLN A 507 10.95 -31.48 37.18
N SER A 508 11.41 -30.35 37.71
CA SER A 508 10.61 -29.47 38.57
C SER A 508 9.75 -28.46 37.82
N ARG A 509 9.79 -28.41 36.47
CA ARG A 509 9.11 -27.39 35.65
C ARG A 509 7.62 -27.25 35.96
N SER A 510 6.90 -28.38 36.06
CA SER A 510 5.45 -28.38 36.35
C SER A 510 5.13 -27.78 37.72
N GLN A 511 5.93 -28.10 38.73
CA GLN A 511 5.76 -27.58 40.08
C GLN A 511 6.16 -26.10 40.14
N PHE A 512 7.20 -25.70 39.39
CA PHE A 512 7.65 -24.32 39.28
C PHE A 512 6.58 -23.44 38.61
N LYS A 513 6.01 -23.87 37.49
CA LYS A 513 4.86 -23.21 36.85
C LYS A 513 3.66 -23.04 37.78
N LYS A 514 3.35 -24.10 38.57
CA LYS A 514 2.30 -24.03 39.58
C LYS A 514 2.61 -22.98 40.63
N CYS A 515 3.84 -22.91 41.10
CA CYS A 515 4.32 -21.91 42.08
C CYS A 515 4.12 -20.48 41.57
N ILE A 516 4.47 -20.19 40.30
CA ILE A 516 4.27 -18.88 39.67
C ILE A 516 2.76 -18.56 39.56
N SER A 517 1.93 -19.55 39.23
CA SER A 517 0.47 -19.33 39.15
C SER A 517 -0.15 -19.10 40.53
N ILE A 518 0.41 -19.68 41.61
CA ILE A 518 0.02 -19.38 43.00
C ILE A 518 0.39 -17.94 43.34
N TRP A 519 1.60 -17.49 42.98
CA TRP A 519 2.03 -16.11 43.18
C TRP A 519 1.08 -15.11 42.48
N ASP A 520 0.78 -15.31 41.19
CA ASP A 520 -0.14 -14.48 40.42
C ASP A 520 -1.54 -14.44 41.06
N TRP A 521 -2.02 -15.59 41.53
CA TRP A 521 -3.31 -15.69 42.21
C TRP A 521 -3.33 -14.96 43.55
N LEU A 522 -2.33 -15.15 44.40
CA LEU A 522 -2.24 -14.49 45.70
C LEU A 522 -2.26 -12.96 45.56
N LYS A 523 -1.54 -12.45 44.57
CA LYS A 523 -1.38 -11.01 44.36
C LYS A 523 -2.58 -10.37 43.65
N PHE A 524 -3.16 -11.03 42.64
CA PHE A 524 -4.09 -10.39 41.70
C PHE A 524 -5.50 -10.98 41.67
N SER A 525 -5.79 -12.12 42.32
CA SER A 525 -7.09 -12.79 42.16
C SER A 525 -8.28 -12.00 42.65
N SER A 526 -8.15 -11.22 43.71
CA SER A 526 -9.23 -10.38 44.24
C SER A 526 -9.61 -9.29 43.23
N ALA A 527 -8.62 -8.62 42.64
CA ALA A 527 -8.82 -7.61 41.60
C ALA A 527 -9.38 -8.23 40.31
N ALA A 528 -8.87 -9.39 39.90
CA ALA A 528 -9.37 -10.12 38.72
C ALA A 528 -10.84 -10.50 38.85
N LYS A 529 -11.27 -11.04 39.98
CA LYS A 529 -12.67 -11.40 40.25
C LYS A 529 -13.59 -10.18 40.30
N ALA A 530 -13.14 -9.11 40.96
CA ALA A 530 -13.87 -7.84 40.99
C ALA A 530 -14.05 -7.28 39.56
N ASN A 531 -13.01 -7.36 38.72
CA ASN A 531 -13.08 -6.88 37.35
C ASN A 531 -14.01 -7.75 36.46
N ILE A 532 -13.99 -9.07 36.62
CA ILE A 532 -14.93 -10.00 35.94
C ILE A 532 -16.36 -9.57 36.26
N THR A 533 -16.69 -9.41 37.55
CA THR A 533 -18.05 -9.00 37.99
C THR A 533 -18.44 -7.62 37.42
N LYS A 534 -17.51 -6.66 37.41
CA LYS A 534 -17.71 -5.33 36.84
C LYS A 534 -18.00 -5.35 35.34
N LEU A 535 -17.24 -6.15 34.59
CA LEU A 535 -17.41 -6.26 33.13
C LEU A 535 -18.69 -7.03 32.75
N ASP A 536 -19.12 -7.97 33.58
CA ASP A 536 -20.39 -8.68 33.40
C ASP A 536 -21.60 -7.76 33.66
N ALA A 537 -21.55 -6.92 34.68
CA ALA A 537 -22.61 -5.95 35.00
C ALA A 537 -22.84 -4.89 33.92
N ARG A 538 -21.78 -4.43 33.24
CA ARG A 538 -21.86 -3.46 32.14
C ARG A 538 -22.59 -3.91 30.87
N SER A 539 -22.96 -5.16 30.77
CA SER A 539 -23.67 -5.74 29.62
C SER A 539 -25.16 -5.90 29.83
N GLU A 540 -25.67 -5.53 31.01
CA GLU A 540 -27.11 -5.56 31.35
C GLU A 540 -27.73 -4.15 31.29
N GLU A 541 -26.90 -3.12 31.08
CA GLU A 541 -27.31 -1.76 30.74
C GLU A 541 -27.20 -1.53 29.21
#